data_697edfadca95ae8f9bf03ae65d706dcf
#
_entry.id   697edfadca95ae8f9bf03ae65d706dcf
#
_cell.length_a   1.000
_cell.length_b   1.000
_cell.length_c   1.000
_cell.angle_alpha   90.00
_cell.angle_beta   90.00
_cell.angle_gamma   90.00
#
_symmetry.space_group_name_H-M   'P 1'
#
loop_
_entity.id
_entity.type
_entity.pdbx_description
1 polymer ?
#
loop_
_entity_poly.entity_id
_entity_poly.type
_entity_poly.pdbx_seq_one_letter_code
_entity_poly.pdbx_strand_id
1 'polypeptide(L)'
;MPAGFLALAPSGEKSQGPETASADLTQWWRSLHDPELNSLEDRALRANLDLEIALNRIQEARAALVAIASQALPVGGATGGGGVGTGADETRNRVAPSFRSAVNGGGFSSVQEAGGFVANWDLDLFGRIRRAVEAQTYDAEALKAAWDWVMVVVTADVARDYLDMCAGQARLAVLKKNIVVAQSGQELAQTLFDRGLTNELDVALARRQLATFEAQVAPLEAQIDVSRHAIAVLLGQYPEDLAKELAKPGPIPTLPRRIPTGGPVDLLRRRPDIAEAERRVAGATARIGVAVAQLFPDVFLTGAGGSQGGIRSSHTISAANWIGSIGPGAYWPLLDFGALDAQIEIADLTTRQQLAAYKQSILTAVQQVDDATVSYRAQQESLRNLDRALTAALLSTQLATNRYKDGLTDYLNVLDAERQQFDLQQQYVSAQQIEAESLVGLYKALGGGWQPGATIPPLRAVEPAAIAAARYLNRAPEGVH
;
A
#
# COMPACT_ATOMS: atom_id res chain seq x y z
N MET A 1 10.21 -12.25 22.22
CA MET A 1 10.80 -12.30 20.88
C MET A 1 12.19 -12.91 20.95
N PRO A 2 12.64 -13.69 19.94
CA PRO A 2 14.03 -14.13 19.90
C PRO A 2 14.97 -12.92 19.85
N ALA A 3 16.15 -13.06 20.46
CA ALA A 3 17.13 -11.98 20.55
C ALA A 3 17.82 -11.61 19.21
N GLY A 4 17.60 -12.42 18.16
CA GLY A 4 18.13 -12.23 16.81
C GLY A 4 17.40 -13.11 15.79
N PHE A 5 17.61 -12.83 14.51
CA PHE A 5 17.11 -13.68 13.43
C PHE A 5 17.93 -14.95 13.32
N LEU A 6 17.28 -16.12 13.22
CA LEU A 6 17.95 -17.41 13.10
C LEU A 6 18.89 -17.48 11.88
N ALA A 7 18.48 -16.85 10.77
CA ALA A 7 19.25 -16.82 9.52
C ALA A 7 20.46 -15.86 9.55
N LEU A 8 20.55 -14.97 10.55
CA LEU A 8 21.65 -14.00 10.69
C LEU A 8 22.73 -14.46 11.67
N ALA A 9 22.55 -15.60 12.36
CA ALA A 9 23.57 -16.15 13.24
C ALA A 9 24.85 -16.49 12.42
N PRO A 10 26.01 -15.89 12.74
CA PRO A 10 27.23 -16.18 12.02
C PRO A 10 27.67 -17.60 12.27
N SER A 11 27.95 -18.35 11.21
CA SER A 11 28.67 -19.59 11.29
C SER A 11 30.14 -19.28 11.70
N GLY A 12 30.39 -19.12 13.00
CA GLY A 12 31.74 -19.24 13.57
C GLY A 12 32.57 -17.98 13.77
N GLU A 13 32.07 -16.75 13.50
CA GLU A 13 32.80 -15.51 13.85
C GLU A 13 32.19 -14.80 15.05
N LYS A 14 33.05 -14.50 16.05
CA LYS A 14 32.69 -13.77 17.26
C LYS A 14 32.12 -12.40 16.89
N SER A 15 30.89 -12.17 17.27
CA SER A 15 30.20 -10.87 17.25
C SER A 15 31.09 -9.82 17.94
N GLN A 16 31.74 -8.97 17.18
CA GLN A 16 32.17 -7.66 17.65
C GLN A 16 30.93 -6.78 17.71
N GLY A 17 30.76 -6.07 18.83
CA GLY A 17 29.55 -5.35 19.23
C GLY A 17 28.94 -4.38 18.24
N PRO A 18 27.80 -3.76 18.59
CA PRO A 18 26.92 -3.06 17.68
C PRO A 18 27.49 -1.70 17.27
N GLU A 19 28.33 -1.64 16.25
CA GLU A 19 28.44 -0.48 15.39
C GLU A 19 27.51 -0.67 14.19
N THR A 20 26.23 -0.61 14.47
CA THR A 20 25.23 -0.36 13.45
C THR A 20 25.32 1.10 13.05
N ALA A 21 26.14 1.42 12.06
CA ALA A 21 25.79 2.51 11.19
C ALA A 21 24.38 2.19 10.71
N SER A 22 23.39 2.95 11.16
CA SER A 22 22.01 2.84 10.66
C SER A 22 22.08 3.20 9.17
N ALA A 23 22.26 2.18 8.33
CA ALA A 23 22.20 2.38 6.91
C ALA A 23 20.86 3.06 6.62
N ASP A 24 20.90 4.11 5.84
CA ASP A 24 19.71 4.86 5.48
C ASP A 24 18.82 3.96 4.62
N LEU A 25 17.91 3.23 5.28
CA LEU A 25 16.94 2.36 4.62
C LEU A 25 15.85 3.18 3.89
N THR A 26 15.82 4.50 4.08
CA THR A 26 14.79 5.36 3.46
C THR A 26 14.95 5.45 1.95
N GLN A 27 16.17 5.41 1.47
CA GLN A 27 16.51 5.46 0.04
C GLN A 27 17.49 4.34 -0.32
N TRP A 28 17.16 3.11 0.10
CA TRP A 28 18.02 1.93 -0.04
C TRP A 28 18.48 1.66 -1.49
N TRP A 29 17.67 2.03 -2.52
CA TRP A 29 18.00 1.86 -3.93
C TRP A 29 19.24 2.62 -4.36
N ARG A 30 19.59 3.71 -3.66
CA ARG A 30 20.84 4.43 -3.94
C ARG A 30 22.09 3.60 -3.67
N SER A 31 21.99 2.56 -2.84
CA SER A 31 23.08 1.61 -2.58
C SER A 31 23.41 0.74 -3.80
N LEU A 32 22.53 0.67 -4.79
CA LEU A 32 22.75 -0.03 -6.05
C LEU A 32 23.56 0.80 -7.06
N HIS A 33 23.85 2.08 -6.75
CA HIS A 33 24.68 2.99 -7.56
C HIS A 33 24.21 3.14 -9.02
N ASP A 34 22.91 3.02 -9.26
CA ASP A 34 22.31 3.17 -10.58
C ASP A 34 21.54 4.49 -10.67
N PRO A 35 21.99 5.47 -11.49
CA PRO A 35 21.33 6.77 -11.63
C PRO A 35 19.95 6.68 -12.27
N GLU A 36 19.73 5.71 -13.19
CA GLU A 36 18.46 5.51 -13.86
C GLU A 36 17.40 5.01 -12.87
N LEU A 37 17.75 3.97 -12.10
CA LEU A 37 16.90 3.49 -11.03
C LEU A 37 16.55 4.60 -10.02
N ASN A 38 17.52 5.42 -9.61
CA ASN A 38 17.28 6.53 -8.71
C ASN A 38 16.26 7.53 -9.27
N SER A 39 16.35 7.83 -10.59
CA SER A 39 15.41 8.71 -11.28
C SER A 39 14.00 8.13 -11.32
N LEU A 40 13.87 6.82 -11.63
CA LEU A 40 12.59 6.12 -11.68
C LEU A 40 11.91 6.11 -10.32
N GLU A 41 12.66 5.79 -9.25
CA GLU A 41 12.16 5.79 -7.87
C GLU A 41 11.66 7.17 -7.43
N ASP A 42 12.45 8.22 -7.67
CA ASP A 42 12.07 9.59 -7.34
C ASP A 42 10.81 10.05 -8.11
N ARG A 43 10.60 9.56 -9.33
CA ARG A 43 9.41 9.85 -10.15
C ARG A 43 8.20 9.04 -9.66
N ALA A 44 8.38 7.76 -9.38
CA ALA A 44 7.34 6.89 -8.85
C ALA A 44 6.77 7.44 -7.54
N LEU A 45 7.63 7.82 -6.59
CA LEU A 45 7.19 8.41 -5.32
C LEU A 45 6.38 9.71 -5.47
N ARG A 46 6.50 10.42 -6.61
CA ARG A 46 5.75 11.67 -6.87
C ARG A 46 4.47 11.47 -7.67
N ALA A 47 4.42 10.47 -8.53
CA ALA A 47 3.38 10.35 -9.55
C ALA A 47 2.62 9.02 -9.53
N ASN A 48 2.98 8.08 -8.65
CA ASN A 48 2.29 6.80 -8.56
C ASN A 48 0.85 6.97 -8.08
N LEU A 49 -0.09 6.34 -8.79
CA LEU A 49 -1.52 6.48 -8.53
C LEU A 49 -1.98 5.74 -7.27
N ASP A 50 -1.32 4.66 -6.87
CA ASP A 50 -1.64 3.95 -5.62
C ASP A 50 -1.30 4.82 -4.40
N LEU A 51 -0.19 5.59 -4.47
CA LEU A 51 0.15 6.59 -3.45
C LEU A 51 -0.88 7.73 -3.40
N GLU A 52 -1.39 8.18 -4.55
CA GLU A 52 -2.44 9.18 -4.60
C GLU A 52 -3.76 8.65 -4.01
N ILE A 53 -4.15 7.43 -4.35
CA ILE A 53 -5.33 6.76 -3.77
C ILE A 53 -5.19 6.63 -2.24
N ALA A 54 -4.05 6.18 -1.75
CA ALA A 54 -3.80 6.05 -0.33
C ALA A 54 -3.81 7.41 0.40
N LEU A 55 -3.28 8.46 -0.23
CA LEU A 55 -3.35 9.83 0.27
C LEU A 55 -4.80 10.33 0.37
N ASN A 56 -5.63 10.07 -0.65
CA ASN A 56 -7.04 10.47 -0.65
C ASN A 56 -7.83 9.74 0.46
N ARG A 57 -7.51 8.47 0.76
CA ARG A 57 -8.10 7.74 1.90
C ARG A 57 -7.77 8.39 3.24
N ILE A 58 -6.58 8.94 3.42
CA ILE A 58 -6.22 9.70 4.62
C ILE A 58 -7.05 10.98 4.70
N GLN A 59 -7.25 11.69 3.58
CA GLN A 59 -8.06 12.90 3.52
C GLN A 59 -9.53 12.59 3.84
N GLU A 60 -10.05 11.49 3.33
CA GLU A 60 -11.40 10.99 3.65
C GLU A 60 -11.55 10.72 5.17
N ALA A 61 -10.61 10.01 5.78
CA ALA A 61 -10.63 9.75 7.22
C ALA A 61 -10.55 11.03 8.07
N ARG A 62 -9.77 12.02 7.63
CA ARG A 62 -9.72 13.33 8.29
C ARG A 62 -11.04 14.10 8.15
N ALA A 63 -11.68 14.03 6.99
CA ALA A 63 -13.01 14.61 6.81
C ALA A 63 -14.05 13.92 7.71
N ALA A 64 -14.02 12.59 7.81
CA ALA A 64 -14.85 11.83 8.71
C ALA A 64 -14.60 12.20 10.19
N LEU A 65 -13.33 12.41 10.58
CA LEU A 65 -12.97 12.89 11.91
C LEU A 65 -13.65 14.24 12.22
N VAL A 66 -13.65 15.17 11.27
CA VAL A 66 -14.32 16.46 11.44
C VAL A 66 -15.83 16.28 11.56
N ALA A 67 -16.43 15.41 10.75
CA ALA A 67 -17.87 15.13 10.82
C ALA A 67 -18.29 14.54 12.18
N ILE A 68 -17.47 13.64 12.75
CA ILE A 68 -17.72 13.08 14.09
C ILE A 68 -17.49 14.14 15.17
N ALA A 69 -16.40 14.90 15.09
CA ALA A 69 -16.09 15.94 16.06
C ALA A 69 -17.14 17.07 16.09
N SER A 70 -17.75 17.36 14.93
CA SER A 70 -18.82 18.37 14.85
C SER A 70 -20.08 17.98 15.63
N GLN A 71 -20.29 16.69 15.94
CA GLN A 71 -21.41 16.25 16.78
C GLN A 71 -21.31 16.76 18.24
N ALA A 72 -20.11 17.14 18.69
CA ALA A 72 -19.91 17.77 19.99
C ALA A 72 -20.27 19.27 20.01
N LEU A 73 -20.63 19.84 18.87
CA LEU A 73 -21.02 21.24 18.74
C LEU A 73 -22.53 21.35 18.58
N PRO A 74 -23.17 22.48 18.98
CA PRO A 74 -24.56 22.72 18.71
C PRO A 74 -24.83 22.65 17.21
N VAL A 75 -25.82 21.81 16.83
CA VAL A 75 -26.31 21.71 15.46
C VAL A 75 -27.61 22.48 15.36
N GLY A 76 -27.67 23.47 14.48
CA GLY A 76 -28.85 24.30 14.27
C GLY A 76 -29.32 24.25 12.81
N GLY A 77 -30.63 24.29 12.65
CA GLY A 77 -31.27 24.33 11.33
C GLY A 77 -32.48 25.24 11.29
N ALA A 78 -32.72 25.87 10.13
CA ALA A 78 -33.93 26.56 9.85
C ALA A 78 -35.02 25.56 9.43
N THR A 79 -36.17 25.64 10.00
CA THR A 79 -37.36 24.85 9.63
C THR A 79 -38.43 25.80 9.13
N GLY A 80 -39.02 25.49 7.98
CA GLY A 80 -40.16 26.24 7.45
C GLY A 80 -41.16 25.27 6.83
N GLY A 81 -42.43 25.48 7.10
CA GLY A 81 -43.49 24.69 6.52
C GLY A 81 -44.80 25.48 6.46
N GLY A 82 -45.50 25.35 5.35
CA GLY A 82 -46.83 25.86 5.18
C GLY A 82 -47.75 24.69 4.84
N GLY A 83 -48.94 24.68 5.43
CA GLY A 83 -49.96 23.66 5.14
C GLY A 83 -51.36 24.22 5.15
N VAL A 84 -52.20 23.77 4.23
CA VAL A 84 -53.63 23.98 4.24
C VAL A 84 -54.26 22.70 4.80
N GLY A 85 -54.74 22.75 6.01
CA GLY A 85 -55.34 21.59 6.65
C GLY A 85 -56.83 21.80 6.93
N THR A 86 -57.67 20.84 6.55
CA THR A 86 -59.07 20.72 6.96
C THR A 86 -59.26 19.71 8.09
N GLY A 87 -58.19 19.25 8.70
CA GLY A 87 -58.19 18.25 9.76
C GLY A 87 -56.87 18.17 10.50
N ALA A 88 -56.89 17.81 11.75
CA ALA A 88 -55.80 17.89 12.72
C ALA A 88 -54.65 16.90 12.52
N ASP A 89 -54.63 16.08 11.49
CA ASP A 89 -53.75 14.91 11.41
C ASP A 89 -52.57 14.99 10.40
N GLU A 90 -52.66 15.75 9.34
CA GLU A 90 -51.62 15.71 8.29
C GLU A 90 -50.41 16.63 8.55
N THR A 91 -50.57 17.64 9.41
CA THR A 91 -49.48 18.56 9.78
C THR A 91 -48.51 17.96 10.82
N ARG A 92 -48.83 16.84 11.43
CA ARG A 92 -48.06 16.22 12.49
C ARG A 92 -46.70 15.66 12.01
N ASN A 93 -46.59 15.28 10.76
CA ASN A 93 -45.41 14.54 10.29
C ASN A 93 -44.26 15.41 9.72
N ARG A 94 -44.45 16.73 9.56
CA ARG A 94 -43.45 17.61 8.92
C ARG A 94 -42.86 18.70 9.83
N VAL A 95 -43.22 18.73 11.10
CA VAL A 95 -42.74 19.73 12.06
C VAL A 95 -41.99 19.05 13.20
N ALA A 96 -40.84 19.63 13.60
CA ALA A 96 -40.01 19.12 14.70
C ALA A 96 -40.80 18.91 15.98
N PRO A 97 -40.50 17.92 16.84
CA PRO A 97 -41.26 17.55 18.03
C PRO A 97 -41.51 18.71 19.00
N SER A 98 -40.58 19.64 19.12
CA SER A 98 -40.70 20.84 19.95
C SER A 98 -41.77 21.85 19.46
N PHE A 99 -42.10 21.83 18.18
CA PHE A 99 -43.17 22.66 17.60
C PHE A 99 -44.58 21.99 17.69
N ARG A 100 -44.65 20.66 17.85
CA ARG A 100 -45.90 19.92 17.90
C ARG A 100 -46.78 20.33 19.06
N SER A 101 -46.18 20.70 20.19
CA SER A 101 -46.93 21.10 21.40
C SER A 101 -47.63 22.45 21.25
N ALA A 102 -47.09 23.33 20.39
CA ALA A 102 -47.61 24.67 20.17
C ALA A 102 -48.79 24.73 19.17
N VAL A 103 -48.94 23.69 18.31
CA VAL A 103 -49.92 23.64 17.23
C VAL A 103 -51.23 22.94 17.59
N ASN A 104 -51.33 22.28 18.75
CA ASN A 104 -52.43 21.39 19.15
C ASN A 104 -53.72 22.11 19.65
N GLY A 105 -53.93 23.37 19.40
CA GLY A 105 -55.06 24.14 19.89
C GLY A 105 -56.10 24.56 18.84
N GLY A 106 -57.04 23.68 18.46
CA GLY A 106 -58.31 24.11 17.89
C GLY A 106 -58.57 23.73 16.41
N GLY A 107 -59.59 22.92 16.19
CA GLY A 107 -60.09 22.52 14.87
C GLY A 107 -60.74 23.65 14.10
N PHE A 108 -60.05 24.16 13.07
CA PHE A 108 -60.62 24.99 12.01
C PHE A 108 -59.77 24.80 10.75
N SER A 109 -60.41 24.90 9.56
CA SER A 109 -59.71 25.00 8.31
C SER A 109 -58.88 26.30 8.28
N SER A 110 -57.56 26.19 8.42
CA SER A 110 -56.69 27.37 8.41
C SER A 110 -55.42 27.06 7.65
N VAL A 111 -54.97 28.01 6.86
CA VAL A 111 -53.61 28.02 6.35
C VAL A 111 -52.71 28.35 7.51
N GLN A 112 -51.79 27.46 7.84
CA GLN A 112 -50.78 27.69 8.88
C GLN A 112 -49.41 27.75 8.22
N GLU A 113 -48.68 28.80 8.52
CA GLU A 113 -47.28 28.96 8.16
C GLU A 113 -46.47 28.99 9.46
N ALA A 114 -45.43 28.17 9.52
CA ALA A 114 -44.50 28.17 10.64
C ALA A 114 -43.08 28.20 10.11
N GLY A 115 -42.27 29.10 10.62
CA GLY A 115 -40.85 29.19 10.31
C GLY A 115 -40.06 29.45 11.59
N GLY A 116 -38.91 28.79 11.72
CA GLY A 116 -38.11 28.95 12.91
C GLY A 116 -36.73 28.27 12.83
N PHE A 117 -36.03 28.39 13.95
CA PHE A 117 -34.75 27.74 14.17
C PHE A 117 -34.87 26.69 15.24
N VAL A 118 -34.25 25.56 15.05
CA VAL A 118 -34.07 24.52 16.06
C VAL A 118 -32.56 24.30 16.23
N ALA A 119 -32.12 24.28 17.47
CA ALA A 119 -30.73 23.93 17.80
C ALA A 119 -30.74 22.75 18.77
N ASN A 120 -29.86 21.79 18.57
CA ASN A 120 -29.65 20.67 19.47
C ASN A 120 -28.16 20.55 19.75
N TRP A 121 -27.80 20.32 21.02
CA TRP A 121 -26.43 20.15 21.46
C TRP A 121 -26.32 18.95 22.39
N ASP A 122 -25.56 17.93 21.95
CA ASP A 122 -25.19 16.79 22.77
C ASP A 122 -24.06 17.21 23.72
N LEU A 123 -24.29 17.10 25.04
CA LEU A 123 -23.32 17.53 26.05
C LEU A 123 -22.21 16.52 26.30
N ASP A 124 -22.29 15.34 25.69
CA ASP A 124 -21.31 14.23 25.75
C ASP A 124 -20.81 13.95 27.20
N LEU A 125 -21.70 13.91 28.18
CA LEU A 125 -21.32 13.76 29.59
C LEU A 125 -20.58 12.42 29.83
N PHE A 126 -20.98 11.38 29.13
CA PHE A 126 -20.43 10.02 29.26
C PHE A 126 -19.39 9.67 28.22
N GLY A 127 -19.02 10.61 27.32
CA GLY A 127 -17.86 10.51 26.44
C GLY A 127 -18.08 9.70 25.19
N ARG A 128 -19.29 9.46 24.75
CA ARG A 128 -19.60 8.75 23.50
C ARG A 128 -18.94 9.40 22.30
N ILE A 129 -19.08 10.73 22.15
CA ILE A 129 -18.50 11.47 21.03
C ILE A 129 -16.97 11.54 21.17
N ARG A 130 -16.44 11.80 22.38
CA ARG A 130 -15.00 11.80 22.64
C ARG A 130 -14.34 10.48 22.26
N ARG A 131 -14.93 9.34 22.63
CA ARG A 131 -14.44 8.01 22.26
C ARG A 131 -14.58 7.73 20.77
N ALA A 132 -15.61 8.24 20.11
CA ALA A 132 -15.76 8.13 18.66
C ALA A 132 -14.70 8.96 17.92
N VAL A 133 -14.38 10.18 18.40
CA VAL A 133 -13.28 11.01 17.88
C VAL A 133 -11.93 10.32 18.05
N GLU A 134 -11.69 9.73 19.22
CA GLU A 134 -10.48 8.96 19.50
C GLU A 134 -10.35 7.76 18.55
N ALA A 135 -11.41 6.98 18.36
CA ALA A 135 -11.42 5.85 17.42
C ALA A 135 -11.08 6.30 15.99
N GLN A 136 -11.73 7.37 15.52
CA GLN A 136 -11.50 7.90 14.19
C GLN A 136 -10.11 8.51 14.01
N THR A 137 -9.51 9.05 15.08
CA THR A 137 -8.13 9.53 15.08
C THR A 137 -7.15 8.36 14.83
N TYR A 138 -7.35 7.26 15.55
CA TYR A 138 -6.53 6.05 15.32
C TYR A 138 -6.75 5.43 13.93
N ASP A 139 -7.97 5.49 13.38
CA ASP A 139 -8.22 5.06 12.00
C ASP A 139 -7.45 5.93 10.98
N ALA A 140 -7.42 7.23 11.18
CA ALA A 140 -6.65 8.14 10.34
C ALA A 140 -5.13 7.91 10.46
N GLU A 141 -4.63 7.59 11.66
CA GLU A 141 -3.24 7.21 11.89
C GLU A 141 -2.90 5.85 11.26
N ALA A 142 -3.82 4.88 11.31
CA ALA A 142 -3.68 3.60 10.64
C ALA A 142 -3.57 3.77 9.12
N LEU A 143 -4.41 4.61 8.52
CA LEU A 143 -4.36 4.91 7.09
C LEU A 143 -3.08 5.66 6.69
N LYS A 144 -2.54 6.50 7.59
CA LYS A 144 -1.21 7.10 7.36
C LYS A 144 -0.12 6.02 7.30
N ALA A 145 -0.13 5.09 8.25
CA ALA A 145 0.82 3.97 8.24
C ALA A 145 0.63 3.07 7.00
N ALA A 146 -0.60 2.85 6.56
CA ALA A 146 -0.89 2.15 5.30
C ALA A 146 -0.30 2.89 4.09
N TRP A 147 -0.37 4.22 4.03
CA TRP A 147 0.27 5.01 2.99
C TRP A 147 1.79 4.89 3.00
N ASP A 148 2.40 4.94 4.20
CA ASP A 148 3.84 4.70 4.37
C ASP A 148 4.22 3.29 3.86
N TRP A 149 3.35 2.28 4.07
CA TRP A 149 3.54 0.93 3.55
C TRP A 149 3.42 0.85 2.02
N VAL A 150 2.49 1.59 1.41
CA VAL A 150 2.39 1.68 -0.05
C VAL A 150 3.69 2.22 -0.65
N MET A 151 4.37 3.19 -0.01
CA MET A 151 5.69 3.64 -0.47
C MET A 151 6.73 2.50 -0.47
N VAL A 152 6.77 1.69 0.60
CA VAL A 152 7.65 0.51 0.67
C VAL A 152 7.38 -0.47 -0.47
N VAL A 153 6.10 -0.69 -0.78
CA VAL A 153 5.70 -1.62 -1.86
C VAL A 153 6.07 -1.04 -3.23
N VAL A 154 5.72 0.22 -3.49
CA VAL A 154 5.98 0.88 -4.79
C VAL A 154 7.48 0.91 -5.10
N THR A 155 8.31 1.31 -4.14
CA THR A 155 9.77 1.34 -4.33
C THR A 155 10.35 -0.06 -4.58
N ALA A 156 9.86 -1.08 -3.89
CA ALA A 156 10.30 -2.44 -4.14
C ALA A 156 9.85 -2.97 -5.52
N ASP A 157 8.65 -2.61 -5.96
CA ASP A 157 8.10 -3.06 -7.24
C ASP A 157 8.78 -2.35 -8.42
N VAL A 158 9.07 -1.04 -8.32
CA VAL A 158 9.88 -0.30 -9.32
C VAL A 158 11.26 -0.92 -9.48
N ALA A 159 11.95 -1.16 -8.37
CA ALA A 159 13.28 -1.77 -8.41
C ALA A 159 13.24 -3.17 -9.02
N ARG A 160 12.24 -4.00 -8.67
CA ARG A 160 12.11 -5.36 -9.22
C ARG A 160 11.87 -5.33 -10.72
N ASP A 161 10.90 -4.54 -11.19
CA ASP A 161 10.58 -4.48 -12.62
C ASP A 161 11.74 -3.89 -13.43
N TYR A 162 12.52 -2.96 -12.84
CA TYR A 162 13.75 -2.47 -13.44
C TYR A 162 14.84 -3.54 -13.52
N LEU A 163 15.03 -4.34 -12.47
CA LEU A 163 15.98 -5.47 -12.49
C LEU A 163 15.56 -6.55 -13.48
N ASP A 164 14.27 -6.84 -13.60
CA ASP A 164 13.70 -7.75 -14.59
C ASP A 164 14.02 -7.29 -16.01
N MET A 165 13.83 -6.00 -16.29
CA MET A 165 14.15 -5.40 -17.57
C MET A 165 15.66 -5.50 -17.86
N CYS A 166 16.52 -5.11 -16.93
CA CYS A 166 17.99 -5.19 -17.09
C CYS A 166 18.47 -6.63 -17.32
N ALA A 167 17.91 -7.59 -16.58
CA ALA A 167 18.20 -9.00 -16.77
C ALA A 167 17.75 -9.52 -18.14
N GLY A 168 16.56 -9.12 -18.59
CA GLY A 168 16.07 -9.40 -19.94
C GLY A 168 17.00 -8.87 -21.00
N GLN A 169 17.46 -7.62 -20.89
CA GLN A 169 18.43 -7.01 -21.80
C GLN A 169 19.79 -7.73 -21.77
N ALA A 170 20.26 -8.14 -20.59
CA ALA A 170 21.49 -8.91 -20.46
C ALA A 170 21.39 -10.30 -21.14
N ARG A 171 20.25 -11.01 -20.95
CA ARG A 171 19.98 -12.29 -21.64
C ARG A 171 19.91 -12.11 -23.14
N LEU A 172 19.28 -11.05 -23.64
CA LEU A 172 19.23 -10.73 -25.06
C LEU A 172 20.62 -10.46 -25.64
N ALA A 173 21.48 -9.76 -24.90
CA ALA A 173 22.85 -9.52 -25.29
C ALA A 173 23.68 -10.84 -25.40
N VAL A 174 23.48 -11.75 -24.42
CA VAL A 174 24.10 -13.10 -24.48
C VAL A 174 23.56 -13.87 -25.68
N LEU A 175 22.24 -13.87 -25.91
CA LEU A 175 21.64 -14.56 -27.06
C LEU A 175 22.16 -14.04 -28.39
N LYS A 176 22.24 -12.71 -28.59
CA LYS A 176 22.75 -12.09 -29.81
C LYS A 176 24.23 -12.47 -30.06
N LYS A 177 25.06 -12.56 -29.01
CA LYS A 177 26.45 -13.06 -29.13
C LYS A 177 26.49 -14.53 -29.56
N ASN A 178 25.61 -15.37 -28.99
CA ASN A 178 25.57 -16.79 -29.37
C ASN A 178 25.00 -17.00 -30.79
N ILE A 179 24.13 -16.14 -31.29
CA ILE A 179 23.69 -16.14 -32.69
C ILE A 179 24.88 -15.89 -33.61
N VAL A 180 25.73 -14.93 -33.33
CA VAL A 180 26.96 -14.66 -34.13
C VAL A 180 27.88 -15.87 -34.12
N VAL A 181 28.05 -16.54 -32.96
CA VAL A 181 28.86 -17.75 -32.85
C VAL A 181 28.26 -18.88 -33.69
N ALA A 182 26.94 -19.10 -33.60
CA ALA A 182 26.23 -20.12 -34.35
C ALA A 182 26.27 -19.87 -35.87
N GLN A 183 26.19 -18.59 -36.30
CA GLN A 183 26.36 -18.22 -37.71
C GLN A 183 27.79 -18.60 -38.22
N SER A 184 28.83 -18.26 -37.45
CA SER A 184 30.18 -18.64 -37.77
C SER A 184 30.41 -20.16 -37.80
N GLY A 185 29.73 -20.88 -36.89
CA GLY A 185 29.72 -22.35 -36.86
C GLY A 185 29.05 -22.96 -38.10
N GLN A 186 27.93 -22.39 -38.52
CA GLN A 186 27.24 -22.79 -39.74
C GLN A 186 28.08 -22.56 -41.00
N GLU A 187 28.76 -21.40 -41.12
CA GLU A 187 29.66 -21.07 -42.22
C GLU A 187 30.86 -22.03 -42.28
N LEU A 188 31.41 -22.38 -41.13
CA LEU A 188 32.48 -23.37 -41.03
C LEU A 188 32.01 -24.75 -41.47
N ALA A 189 30.87 -25.24 -40.95
CA ALA A 189 30.33 -26.54 -41.34
C ALA A 189 30.03 -26.59 -42.87
N GLN A 190 29.47 -25.53 -43.43
CA GLN A 190 29.21 -25.43 -44.88
C GLN A 190 30.53 -25.46 -45.67
N THR A 191 31.54 -24.71 -45.22
CA THR A 191 32.86 -24.68 -45.90
C THR A 191 33.54 -26.06 -45.89
N LEU A 192 33.47 -26.78 -44.79
CA LEU A 192 34.03 -28.14 -44.70
C LEU A 192 33.25 -29.15 -45.54
N PHE A 193 31.95 -29.02 -45.61
CA PHE A 193 31.09 -29.84 -46.49
C PHE A 193 31.42 -29.61 -47.97
N ASP A 194 31.53 -28.35 -48.41
CA ASP A 194 31.85 -28.01 -49.80
C ASP A 194 33.22 -28.52 -50.21
N ARG A 195 34.13 -28.71 -49.25
CA ARG A 195 35.47 -29.34 -49.46
C ARG A 195 35.46 -30.87 -49.32
N GLY A 196 34.32 -31.48 -49.03
CA GLY A 196 34.18 -32.93 -48.84
C GLY A 196 34.82 -33.46 -47.54
N LEU A 197 35.05 -32.56 -46.54
CA LEU A 197 35.70 -32.89 -45.28
C LEU A 197 34.67 -33.23 -44.16
N THR A 198 33.40 -32.97 -44.36
CA THR A 198 32.32 -33.33 -43.44
C THR A 198 31.04 -33.74 -44.22
N ASN A 199 29.98 -34.12 -43.53
CA ASN A 199 28.73 -34.58 -44.12
C ASN A 199 27.59 -33.52 -44.01
N GLU A 200 26.49 -33.71 -44.75
CA GLU A 200 25.34 -32.80 -44.75
C GLU A 200 24.64 -32.71 -43.39
N LEU A 201 24.78 -33.75 -42.55
CA LEU A 201 24.22 -33.75 -41.18
C LEU A 201 24.78 -32.61 -40.35
N ASP A 202 26.09 -32.35 -40.39
CA ASP A 202 26.76 -31.28 -39.66
C ASP A 202 26.20 -29.90 -40.06
N VAL A 203 26.00 -29.68 -41.36
CA VAL A 203 25.38 -28.43 -41.87
C VAL A 203 23.91 -28.30 -41.38
N ALA A 204 23.16 -29.38 -41.43
CA ALA A 204 21.76 -29.37 -40.96
C ALA A 204 21.65 -29.11 -39.44
N LEU A 205 22.56 -29.69 -38.64
CA LEU A 205 22.66 -29.45 -37.21
C LEU A 205 23.00 -27.99 -36.89
N ALA A 206 23.97 -27.40 -37.62
CA ALA A 206 24.35 -26.01 -37.44
C ALA A 206 23.21 -25.04 -37.79
N ARG A 207 22.51 -25.29 -38.92
CA ARG A 207 21.35 -24.50 -39.33
C ARG A 207 20.23 -24.57 -38.29
N ARG A 208 19.92 -25.77 -37.75
CA ARG A 208 18.93 -25.96 -36.68
C ARG A 208 19.30 -25.15 -35.45
N GLN A 209 20.55 -25.19 -35.01
CA GLN A 209 21.03 -24.44 -33.84
C GLN A 209 20.83 -22.93 -33.98
N LEU A 210 21.26 -22.39 -35.14
CA LEU A 210 21.06 -20.97 -35.44
C LEU A 210 19.59 -20.58 -35.40
N ALA A 211 18.71 -21.31 -36.11
CA ALA A 211 17.29 -21.03 -36.12
C ALA A 211 16.67 -21.13 -34.71
N THR A 212 17.14 -22.06 -33.85
CA THR A 212 16.73 -22.19 -32.47
C THR A 212 17.04 -20.95 -31.61
N PHE A 213 18.24 -20.39 -31.83
CA PHE A 213 18.64 -19.15 -31.14
C PHE A 213 17.86 -17.94 -31.67
N GLU A 214 17.72 -17.81 -32.99
CA GLU A 214 16.94 -16.72 -33.60
C GLU A 214 15.48 -16.70 -33.14
N ALA A 215 14.87 -17.87 -32.97
CA ALA A 215 13.50 -18.00 -32.49
C ALA A 215 13.28 -17.47 -31.07
N GLN A 216 14.33 -17.36 -30.24
CA GLN A 216 14.26 -16.87 -28.87
C GLN A 216 14.31 -15.33 -28.78
N VAL A 217 14.67 -14.62 -29.85
CA VAL A 217 14.88 -13.15 -29.81
C VAL A 217 13.56 -12.44 -29.56
N ALA A 218 12.54 -12.68 -30.35
CA ALA A 218 11.27 -11.97 -30.26
C ALA A 218 10.53 -12.18 -28.92
N PRO A 219 10.47 -13.40 -28.34
CA PRO A 219 9.90 -13.57 -27.00
C PRO A 219 10.65 -12.81 -25.90
N LEU A 220 11.97 -12.72 -25.99
CA LEU A 220 12.79 -12.03 -25.00
C LEU A 220 12.68 -10.50 -25.15
N GLU A 221 12.59 -9.98 -26.35
CA GLU A 221 12.30 -8.57 -26.62
C GLU A 221 10.91 -8.19 -26.09
N ALA A 222 9.90 -9.05 -26.31
CA ALA A 222 8.55 -8.85 -25.77
C ALA A 222 8.56 -8.83 -24.23
N GLN A 223 9.34 -9.70 -23.57
CA GLN A 223 9.45 -9.69 -22.10
C GLN A 223 10.06 -8.38 -21.58
N ILE A 224 11.10 -7.86 -22.24
CA ILE A 224 11.71 -6.57 -21.91
C ILE A 224 10.69 -5.44 -22.03
N ASP A 225 9.87 -5.46 -23.10
CA ASP A 225 8.81 -4.46 -23.29
C ASP A 225 7.74 -4.55 -22.21
N VAL A 226 7.33 -5.75 -21.80
CA VAL A 226 6.37 -5.95 -20.70
C VAL A 226 6.89 -5.36 -19.39
N SER A 227 8.16 -5.61 -19.02
CA SER A 227 8.77 -5.01 -17.83
C SER A 227 8.82 -3.49 -17.91
N ARG A 228 9.15 -2.93 -19.09
CA ARG A 228 9.14 -1.47 -19.33
C ARG A 228 7.74 -0.87 -19.18
N HIS A 229 6.70 -1.57 -19.68
CA HIS A 229 5.32 -1.14 -19.52
C HIS A 229 4.89 -1.16 -18.04
N ALA A 230 5.32 -2.16 -17.27
CA ALA A 230 5.05 -2.22 -15.83
C ALA A 230 5.67 -1.03 -15.09
N ILE A 231 6.93 -0.70 -15.39
CA ILE A 231 7.59 0.49 -14.83
C ILE A 231 6.80 1.77 -15.18
N ALA A 232 6.36 1.94 -16.44
CA ALA A 232 5.60 3.12 -16.85
C ALA A 232 4.30 3.29 -16.03
N VAL A 233 3.57 2.19 -15.80
CA VAL A 233 2.36 2.21 -14.96
C VAL A 233 2.68 2.63 -13.52
N LEU A 234 3.78 2.11 -12.93
CA LEU A 234 4.21 2.51 -11.59
C LEU A 234 4.59 3.99 -11.50
N LEU A 235 5.03 4.60 -12.60
CA LEU A 235 5.31 6.04 -12.71
C LEU A 235 4.06 6.88 -13.05
N GLY A 236 2.88 6.27 -13.22
CA GLY A 236 1.66 6.97 -13.63
C GLY A 236 1.73 7.50 -15.07
N GLN A 237 2.49 6.83 -15.94
CA GLN A 237 2.72 7.23 -17.34
C GLN A 237 2.19 6.19 -18.32
N TYR A 238 2.03 6.59 -19.58
CA TYR A 238 1.70 5.64 -20.64
C TYR A 238 2.92 4.76 -21.00
N PRO A 239 2.69 3.50 -21.38
CA PRO A 239 3.76 2.55 -21.70
C PRO A 239 4.77 3.05 -22.74
N GLU A 240 4.34 3.87 -23.71
CA GLU A 240 5.19 4.39 -24.76
C GLU A 240 6.15 5.50 -24.30
N ASP A 241 5.86 6.19 -23.19
CA ASP A 241 6.64 7.34 -22.72
C ASP A 241 8.07 6.97 -22.33
N LEU A 242 8.26 5.74 -21.79
CA LEU A 242 9.57 5.24 -21.38
C LEU A 242 10.34 4.50 -22.49
N ALA A 243 9.74 4.29 -23.66
CA ALA A 243 10.32 3.48 -24.73
C ALA A 243 11.70 3.96 -25.19
N LYS A 244 11.92 5.26 -25.23
CA LYS A 244 13.21 5.85 -25.66
C LYS A 244 14.23 5.93 -24.52
N GLU A 245 13.78 6.24 -23.32
CA GLU A 245 14.60 6.38 -22.11
C GLU A 245 15.23 5.04 -21.73
N LEU A 246 14.42 3.98 -21.66
CA LEU A 246 14.82 2.64 -21.26
C LEU A 246 15.20 1.72 -22.44
N ALA A 247 15.38 2.28 -23.65
CA ALA A 247 15.84 1.52 -24.80
C ALA A 247 17.32 1.12 -24.71
N LYS A 248 18.14 1.90 -24.00
CA LYS A 248 19.57 1.65 -23.87
C LYS A 248 19.79 0.52 -22.85
N PRO A 249 20.48 -0.58 -23.26
CA PRO A 249 20.80 -1.65 -22.33
C PRO A 249 21.68 -1.16 -21.18
N GLY A 250 21.21 -1.38 -19.94
CA GLY A 250 21.99 -1.21 -18.73
C GLY A 250 22.50 -2.56 -18.19
N PRO A 251 23.66 -2.60 -17.52
CA PRO A 251 24.05 -3.78 -16.76
C PRO A 251 23.11 -3.96 -15.56
N ILE A 252 22.97 -5.21 -15.08
CA ILE A 252 22.35 -5.44 -13.77
C ILE A 252 23.16 -4.65 -12.73
N PRO A 253 22.49 -3.82 -11.87
CA PRO A 253 23.18 -3.00 -10.88
C PRO A 253 24.07 -3.81 -9.93
N THR A 254 25.18 -3.21 -9.51
CA THR A 254 26.09 -3.87 -8.56
C THR A 254 25.52 -3.86 -7.15
N LEU A 255 25.47 -5.03 -6.53
CA LEU A 255 24.89 -5.18 -5.20
C LEU A 255 25.87 -4.77 -4.09
N PRO A 256 25.41 -4.17 -3.00
CA PRO A 256 26.24 -3.83 -1.85
C PRO A 256 26.77 -5.09 -1.17
N ARG A 257 28.05 -5.09 -0.79
CA ARG A 257 28.71 -6.23 -0.13
C ARG A 257 28.22 -6.47 1.31
N ARG A 258 27.66 -5.45 1.94
CA ARG A 258 27.13 -5.53 3.32
C ARG A 258 25.69 -5.09 3.31
N ILE A 259 24.82 -5.93 3.88
CA ILE A 259 23.42 -5.62 4.06
C ILE A 259 23.23 -5.13 5.49
N PRO A 260 22.50 -4.03 5.72
CA PRO A 260 22.15 -3.60 7.05
C PRO A 260 21.18 -4.62 7.66
N THR A 261 21.60 -5.25 8.74
CA THR A 261 20.79 -6.21 9.48
C THR A 261 20.39 -5.57 10.80
N GLY A 262 19.09 -5.21 10.92
CA GLY A 262 18.50 -4.79 12.18
C GLY A 262 18.07 -5.98 13.04
N GLY A 263 17.87 -5.78 14.35
CA GLY A 263 17.27 -6.82 15.21
C GLY A 263 15.75 -6.92 15.02
N PRO A 264 15.10 -8.03 15.47
CA PRO A 264 13.64 -8.19 15.40
C PRO A 264 12.87 -7.04 16.04
N VAL A 265 13.42 -6.37 17.05
CA VAL A 265 12.82 -5.20 17.71
C VAL A 265 12.80 -3.98 16.81
N ASP A 266 13.79 -3.82 15.94
CA ASP A 266 13.84 -2.69 14.99
C ASP A 266 12.75 -2.77 13.93
N LEU A 267 12.32 -3.98 13.56
CA LEU A 267 11.19 -4.20 12.65
C LEU A 267 9.89 -3.61 13.18
N LEU A 268 9.62 -3.78 14.49
CA LEU A 268 8.40 -3.26 15.13
C LEU A 268 8.31 -1.74 15.01
N ARG A 269 9.45 -1.06 15.00
CA ARG A 269 9.52 0.40 14.91
C ARG A 269 9.53 0.92 13.49
N ARG A 270 10.03 0.12 12.54
CA ARG A 270 10.28 0.56 11.16
C ARG A 270 9.19 0.17 10.19
N ARG A 271 8.54 -0.97 10.38
CA ARG A 271 7.54 -1.46 9.42
C ARG A 271 6.20 -0.75 9.58
N PRO A 272 5.77 -0.02 8.54
CA PRO A 272 4.50 0.70 8.61
C PRO A 272 3.27 -0.21 8.69
N ASP A 273 3.30 -1.42 8.12
CA ASP A 273 2.19 -2.39 8.20
C ASP A 273 1.95 -2.88 9.63
N ILE A 274 3.00 -3.01 10.44
CA ILE A 274 2.88 -3.32 11.87
C ILE A 274 2.27 -2.12 12.62
N ALA A 275 2.75 -0.90 12.32
CA ALA A 275 2.20 0.33 12.90
C ALA A 275 0.73 0.52 12.54
N GLU A 276 0.32 0.22 11.29
CA GLU A 276 -1.08 0.23 10.85
C GLU A 276 -1.92 -0.72 11.71
N ALA A 277 -1.48 -1.96 11.87
CA ALA A 277 -2.21 -2.96 12.65
C ALA A 277 -2.32 -2.56 14.14
N GLU A 278 -1.28 -1.95 14.73
CA GLU A 278 -1.30 -1.41 16.09
C GLU A 278 -2.34 -0.31 16.24
N ARG A 279 -2.40 0.66 15.31
CA ARG A 279 -3.39 1.75 15.32
C ARG A 279 -4.81 1.23 15.16
N ARG A 280 -5.03 0.18 14.37
CA ARG A 280 -6.34 -0.49 14.26
C ARG A 280 -6.80 -1.12 15.58
N VAL A 281 -5.90 -1.73 16.35
CA VAL A 281 -6.20 -2.22 17.70
C VAL A 281 -6.63 -1.07 18.62
N ALA A 282 -5.89 0.05 18.60
CA ALA A 282 -6.21 1.23 19.40
C ALA A 282 -7.58 1.80 19.04
N GLY A 283 -7.90 1.92 17.74
CA GLY A 283 -9.22 2.37 17.27
C GLY A 283 -10.35 1.44 17.69
N ALA A 284 -10.15 0.12 17.59
CA ALA A 284 -11.13 -0.87 18.03
C ALA A 284 -11.37 -0.79 19.56
N THR A 285 -10.29 -0.59 20.34
CA THR A 285 -10.40 -0.40 21.80
C THR A 285 -11.21 0.85 22.15
N ALA A 286 -11.00 1.97 21.43
CA ALA A 286 -11.79 3.17 21.65
C ALA A 286 -13.27 2.96 21.33
N ARG A 287 -13.62 2.12 20.35
CA ARG A 287 -15.00 1.75 20.02
C ARG A 287 -15.70 0.94 21.12
N ILE A 288 -14.96 0.17 21.94
CA ILE A 288 -15.56 -0.43 23.16
C ILE A 288 -16.06 0.70 24.05
N GLY A 289 -15.29 1.78 24.23
CA GLY A 289 -15.72 2.94 25.01
C GLY A 289 -16.97 3.62 24.46
N VAL A 290 -17.12 3.67 23.11
CA VAL A 290 -18.34 4.17 22.46
C VAL A 290 -19.54 3.28 22.81
N ALA A 291 -19.39 1.95 22.71
CA ALA A 291 -20.46 1.01 23.04
C ALA A 291 -20.86 1.07 24.52
N VAL A 292 -19.88 1.15 25.43
CA VAL A 292 -20.12 1.30 26.86
C VAL A 292 -20.86 2.61 27.19
N ALA A 293 -20.48 3.71 26.49
CA ALA A 293 -21.15 5.00 26.72
C ALA A 293 -22.66 4.96 26.41
N GLN A 294 -23.09 4.08 25.50
CA GLN A 294 -24.50 3.92 25.15
C GLN A 294 -25.39 3.31 26.30
N LEU A 295 -24.77 2.72 27.34
CA LEU A 295 -25.48 2.28 28.55
C LEU A 295 -25.97 3.46 29.39
N PHE A 296 -25.43 4.64 29.21
CA PHE A 296 -25.72 5.83 30.00
C PHE A 296 -26.71 6.74 29.26
N PRO A 297 -27.42 7.63 30.00
CA PRO A 297 -28.33 8.58 29.36
C PRO A 297 -27.58 9.54 28.40
N ASP A 298 -28.14 9.72 27.20
CA ASP A 298 -27.75 10.84 26.34
C ASP A 298 -28.39 12.13 26.87
N VAL A 299 -27.56 13.11 27.24
CA VAL A 299 -28.01 14.39 27.77
C VAL A 299 -27.73 15.49 26.76
N PHE A 300 -28.78 16.18 26.36
CA PHE A 300 -28.71 17.21 25.33
C PHE A 300 -29.41 18.48 25.72
N LEU A 301 -29.03 19.60 25.15
CA LEU A 301 -29.71 20.90 25.27
C LEU A 301 -30.40 21.19 23.94
N THR A 302 -31.72 21.39 24.02
CA THR A 302 -32.53 21.76 22.84
C THR A 302 -33.01 23.19 22.96
N GLY A 303 -32.85 23.95 21.90
CA GLY A 303 -33.41 25.29 21.74
C GLY A 303 -34.27 25.36 20.48
N ALA A 304 -35.41 25.99 20.57
CA ALA A 304 -36.26 26.27 19.42
C ALA A 304 -36.80 27.70 19.50
N GLY A 305 -36.82 28.39 18.38
CA GLY A 305 -37.41 29.73 18.30
C GLY A 305 -37.96 30.00 16.91
N GLY A 306 -39.13 30.58 16.81
CA GLY A 306 -39.76 30.80 15.53
C GLY A 306 -41.03 31.62 15.58
N SER A 307 -41.61 31.87 14.42
CA SER A 307 -42.88 32.52 14.26
C SER A 307 -43.91 31.60 13.66
N GLN A 308 -45.12 31.69 14.13
CA GLN A 308 -46.27 30.99 13.60
C GLN A 308 -47.37 32.00 13.25
N GLY A 309 -47.83 31.96 12.00
CA GLY A 309 -48.94 32.75 11.49
C GLY A 309 -49.99 31.86 10.87
N GLY A 310 -51.24 32.36 10.85
CA GLY A 310 -52.34 31.64 10.21
C GLY A 310 -53.39 32.59 9.66
N ILE A 311 -54.02 32.23 8.54
CA ILE A 311 -55.18 32.94 7.97
C ILE A 311 -56.42 32.16 8.44
N ARG A 312 -57.17 32.80 9.29
CA ARG A 312 -58.51 32.32 9.62
C ARG A 312 -59.51 32.75 8.54
N SER A 313 -60.61 32.00 8.37
CA SER A 313 -61.59 32.06 7.27
C SER A 313 -62.35 33.35 7.05
N SER A 314 -61.84 34.51 7.45
CA SER A 314 -62.45 35.83 7.24
C SER A 314 -61.42 36.94 7.08
N HIS A 315 -60.51 36.81 6.14
CA HIS A 315 -59.59 37.87 5.72
C HIS A 315 -58.73 38.58 6.79
N THR A 316 -58.63 38.00 8.01
CA THR A 316 -57.77 38.55 9.06
C THR A 316 -56.47 37.77 9.15
N ILE A 317 -55.36 38.36 8.70
CA ILE A 317 -54.00 37.86 8.96
C ILE A 317 -53.80 38.05 10.48
N SER A 318 -53.77 36.97 11.23
CA SER A 318 -53.34 37.07 12.64
C SER A 318 -51.85 37.36 12.71
N ALA A 319 -51.46 38.32 13.55
CA ALA A 319 -50.08 38.68 13.75
C ALA A 319 -49.25 37.42 14.07
N ALA A 320 -48.05 37.31 13.47
CA ALA A 320 -47.13 36.23 13.73
C ALA A 320 -46.78 36.18 15.23
N ASN A 321 -47.07 35.06 15.89
CA ASN A 321 -46.70 34.87 17.28
C ASN A 321 -45.27 34.27 17.32
N TRP A 322 -44.40 34.95 18.03
CA TRP A 322 -43.06 34.39 18.33
C TRP A 322 -43.19 33.38 19.48
N ILE A 323 -42.61 32.19 19.24
CA ILE A 323 -42.54 31.12 20.21
C ILE A 323 -41.08 30.77 20.37
N GLY A 324 -40.61 30.62 21.61
CA GLY A 324 -39.26 30.18 21.91
C GLY A 324 -39.26 29.23 23.10
N SER A 325 -38.40 28.22 23.03
CA SER A 325 -38.15 27.29 24.12
C SER A 325 -36.67 26.93 24.16
N ILE A 326 -36.12 26.76 25.36
CA ILE A 326 -34.81 26.20 25.61
C ILE A 326 -34.89 25.31 26.84
N GLY A 327 -34.29 24.14 26.79
CA GLY A 327 -34.28 23.23 27.92
C GLY A 327 -33.38 22.01 27.74
N PRO A 328 -32.92 21.43 28.86
CA PRO A 328 -32.22 20.14 28.81
C PRO A 328 -33.21 19.02 28.53
N GLY A 329 -32.75 18.02 27.79
CA GLY A 329 -33.43 16.74 27.60
C GLY A 329 -32.45 15.60 27.90
N ALA A 330 -33.03 14.46 28.28
CA ALA A 330 -32.23 13.24 28.44
C ALA A 330 -33.00 12.06 27.81
N TYR A 331 -32.29 11.19 27.16
CA TYR A 331 -32.82 9.94 26.66
C TYR A 331 -32.00 8.77 27.23
N TRP A 332 -32.67 7.83 27.87
CA TRP A 332 -32.04 6.65 28.44
C TRP A 332 -32.79 5.38 28.01
N PRO A 333 -32.12 4.45 27.30
CA PRO A 333 -32.75 3.20 26.89
C PRO A 333 -32.81 2.21 28.05
N LEU A 334 -33.83 2.30 28.88
CA LEU A 334 -33.99 1.45 30.07
C LEU A 334 -34.48 0.02 29.75
N LEU A 335 -35.08 -0.18 28.57
CA LEU A 335 -35.63 -1.47 28.13
C LEU A 335 -35.03 -1.81 26.76
N ASP A 336 -33.85 -2.39 26.75
CA ASP A 336 -33.12 -2.77 25.53
C ASP A 336 -33.03 -4.29 25.35
N PHE A 337 -33.44 -5.08 26.33
CA PHE A 337 -33.46 -6.54 26.32
C PHE A 337 -32.09 -7.18 25.99
N GLY A 338 -31.00 -6.55 26.41
CA GLY A 338 -29.62 -7.02 26.22
C GLY A 338 -29.00 -6.63 24.89
N ALA A 339 -29.60 -5.74 24.10
CA ALA A 339 -29.05 -5.30 22.83
C ALA A 339 -27.78 -4.49 23.03
N LEU A 340 -27.69 -3.64 24.05
CA LEU A 340 -26.50 -2.84 24.37
C LEU A 340 -25.34 -3.73 24.88
N ASP A 341 -25.64 -4.71 25.73
CA ASP A 341 -24.63 -5.68 26.18
C ASP A 341 -24.07 -6.48 25.00
N ALA A 342 -24.91 -6.91 24.07
CA ALA A 342 -24.47 -7.59 22.86
C ALA A 342 -23.57 -6.68 21.96
N GLN A 343 -23.85 -5.39 21.88
CA GLN A 343 -23.02 -4.43 21.15
C GLN A 343 -21.65 -4.25 21.79
N ILE A 344 -21.56 -4.24 23.13
CA ILE A 344 -20.28 -4.21 23.85
C ILE A 344 -19.50 -5.48 23.59
N GLU A 345 -20.14 -6.65 23.62
CA GLU A 345 -19.49 -7.92 23.31
C GLU A 345 -18.99 -7.95 21.86
N ILE A 346 -19.77 -7.46 20.89
CA ILE A 346 -19.33 -7.33 19.48
C ILE A 346 -18.08 -6.45 19.39
N ALA A 347 -18.05 -5.32 20.08
CA ALA A 347 -16.91 -4.41 20.07
C ALA A 347 -15.66 -5.07 20.71
N ASP A 348 -15.82 -5.82 21.81
CA ASP A 348 -14.72 -6.56 22.45
C ASP A 348 -14.20 -7.69 21.55
N LEU A 349 -15.08 -8.49 20.95
CA LEU A 349 -14.69 -9.53 19.99
C LEU A 349 -13.99 -8.96 18.76
N THR A 350 -14.45 -7.81 18.25
CA THR A 350 -13.78 -7.08 17.15
C THR A 350 -12.36 -6.65 17.57
N THR A 351 -12.21 -6.14 18.79
CA THR A 351 -10.90 -5.75 19.33
C THR A 351 -9.97 -6.95 19.46
N ARG A 352 -10.46 -8.10 19.90
CA ARG A 352 -9.69 -9.36 19.95
C ARG A 352 -9.28 -9.83 18.56
N GLN A 353 -10.13 -9.66 17.53
CA GLN A 353 -9.76 -9.95 16.13
C GLN A 353 -8.63 -9.04 15.65
N GLN A 354 -8.71 -7.71 15.92
CA GLN A 354 -7.64 -6.79 15.57
C GLN A 354 -6.33 -7.11 16.30
N LEU A 355 -6.39 -7.51 17.57
CA LEU A 355 -5.21 -7.94 18.32
C LEU A 355 -4.58 -9.21 17.74
N ALA A 356 -5.38 -10.16 17.29
CA ALA A 356 -4.91 -11.35 16.61
C ALA A 356 -4.24 -11.01 15.26
N ALA A 357 -4.84 -10.10 14.48
CA ALA A 357 -4.29 -9.59 13.23
C ALA A 357 -2.94 -8.87 13.46
N TYR A 358 -2.83 -8.04 14.50
CA TYR A 358 -1.57 -7.40 14.90
C TYR A 358 -0.47 -8.43 15.24
N LYS A 359 -0.80 -9.46 16.02
CA LYS A 359 0.15 -10.55 16.31
C LYS A 359 0.57 -11.28 15.04
N GLN A 360 -0.38 -11.54 14.13
CA GLN A 360 -0.10 -12.18 12.85
C GLN A 360 0.84 -11.32 11.98
N SER A 361 0.64 -10.00 11.91
CA SER A 361 1.51 -9.12 11.13
C SER A 361 2.95 -9.15 11.63
N ILE A 362 3.18 -9.21 12.94
CA ILE A 362 4.51 -9.37 13.54
C ILE A 362 5.16 -10.69 13.13
N LEU A 363 4.42 -11.82 13.25
CA LEU A 363 4.94 -13.13 12.89
C LEU A 363 5.30 -13.19 11.40
N THR A 364 4.43 -12.66 10.55
CA THR A 364 4.66 -12.60 9.10
C THR A 364 5.87 -11.71 8.77
N ALA A 365 6.04 -10.58 9.46
CA ALA A 365 7.19 -9.71 9.25
C ALA A 365 8.52 -10.42 9.59
N VAL A 366 8.58 -11.14 10.71
CA VAL A 366 9.76 -11.92 11.09
C VAL A 366 10.04 -13.01 10.06
N GLN A 367 9.00 -13.77 9.67
CA GLN A 367 9.12 -14.79 8.63
C GLN A 367 9.68 -14.21 7.33
N GLN A 368 9.15 -13.09 6.85
CA GLN A 368 9.60 -12.46 5.60
C GLN A 368 11.08 -12.07 5.62
N VAL A 369 11.59 -11.58 6.75
CA VAL A 369 13.01 -11.24 6.89
C VAL A 369 13.88 -12.49 6.90
N ASP A 370 13.47 -13.53 7.62
CA ASP A 370 14.21 -14.80 7.65
C ASP A 370 14.23 -15.45 6.26
N ASP A 371 13.07 -15.55 5.58
CA ASP A 371 12.94 -16.11 4.23
C ASP A 371 13.78 -15.33 3.21
N ALA A 372 13.72 -14.00 3.23
CA ALA A 372 14.50 -13.13 2.34
C ALA A 372 16.02 -13.30 2.59
N THR A 373 16.43 -13.42 3.84
CA THR A 373 17.84 -13.61 4.22
C THR A 373 18.37 -14.97 3.74
N VAL A 374 17.59 -16.03 3.94
CA VAL A 374 17.94 -17.39 3.49
C VAL A 374 18.03 -17.42 1.97
N SER A 375 17.03 -16.85 1.27
CA SER A 375 17.01 -16.78 -0.20
C SER A 375 18.22 -16.03 -0.75
N TYR A 376 18.53 -14.85 -0.21
CA TYR A 376 19.67 -14.05 -0.66
C TYR A 376 21.00 -14.81 -0.51
N ARG A 377 21.23 -15.46 0.64
CA ARG A 377 22.45 -16.27 0.87
C ARG A 377 22.55 -17.46 -0.08
N ALA A 378 21.45 -18.16 -0.31
CA ALA A 378 21.39 -19.30 -1.22
C ALA A 378 21.73 -18.85 -2.66
N GLN A 379 21.23 -17.68 -3.09
CA GLN A 379 21.53 -17.16 -4.42
C GLN A 379 23.00 -16.73 -4.56
N GLN A 380 23.61 -16.16 -3.54
CA GLN A 380 25.04 -15.84 -3.55
C GLN A 380 25.92 -17.10 -3.72
N GLU A 381 25.54 -18.19 -3.07
CA GLU A 381 26.28 -19.45 -3.21
C GLU A 381 26.05 -20.08 -4.59
N SER A 382 24.81 -20.06 -5.08
CA SER A 382 24.46 -20.53 -6.42
C SER A 382 25.25 -19.77 -7.48
N LEU A 383 25.30 -18.43 -7.40
CA LEU A 383 26.02 -17.59 -8.36
C LEU A 383 27.52 -17.91 -8.39
N ARG A 384 28.15 -18.12 -7.22
CA ARG A 384 29.57 -18.53 -7.17
C ARG A 384 29.83 -19.88 -7.84
N ASN A 385 28.90 -20.83 -7.71
CA ASN A 385 28.99 -22.14 -8.34
C ASN A 385 28.78 -22.06 -9.85
N LEU A 386 27.79 -21.25 -10.30
CA LEU A 386 27.52 -21.01 -11.71
C LEU A 386 28.68 -20.28 -12.40
N ASP A 387 29.36 -19.35 -11.75
CA ASP A 387 30.55 -18.68 -12.27
C ASP A 387 31.67 -19.67 -12.59
N ARG A 388 31.94 -20.62 -11.68
CA ARG A 388 32.91 -21.70 -11.90
C ARG A 388 32.49 -22.63 -13.04
N ALA A 389 31.21 -23.00 -13.09
CA ALA A 389 30.65 -23.84 -14.13
C ALA A 389 30.76 -23.15 -15.52
N LEU A 390 30.40 -21.86 -15.59
CA LEU A 390 30.49 -21.07 -16.83
C LEU A 390 31.95 -20.95 -17.32
N THR A 391 32.91 -20.71 -16.41
CA THR A 391 34.33 -20.67 -16.76
C THR A 391 34.80 -22.00 -17.38
N ALA A 392 34.37 -23.13 -16.81
CA ALA A 392 34.71 -24.45 -17.33
C ALA A 392 34.02 -24.73 -18.69
N ALA A 393 32.78 -24.29 -18.87
CA ALA A 393 32.05 -24.45 -20.12
C ALA A 393 32.67 -23.64 -21.27
N LEU A 394 33.09 -22.39 -21.00
CA LEU A 394 33.78 -21.54 -21.97
C LEU A 394 35.06 -22.23 -22.47
N LEU A 395 35.88 -22.81 -21.59
CA LEU A 395 37.07 -23.56 -21.95
C LEU A 395 36.71 -24.83 -22.76
N SER A 396 35.67 -25.56 -22.33
CA SER A 396 35.19 -26.76 -23.03
C SER A 396 34.79 -26.48 -24.48
N THR A 397 34.01 -25.41 -24.69
CA THR A 397 33.57 -24.99 -26.02
C THR A 397 34.78 -24.60 -26.90
N GLN A 398 35.72 -23.86 -26.34
CA GLN A 398 36.94 -23.48 -27.06
C GLN A 398 37.76 -24.73 -27.51
N LEU A 399 37.94 -25.69 -26.62
CA LEU A 399 38.63 -26.92 -26.90
C LEU A 399 37.89 -27.79 -27.94
N ALA A 400 36.58 -27.93 -27.81
CA ALA A 400 35.75 -28.69 -28.76
C ALA A 400 35.81 -28.07 -30.15
N THR A 401 35.72 -26.76 -30.28
CA THR A 401 35.78 -26.03 -31.54
C THR A 401 37.17 -26.18 -32.21
N ASN A 402 38.25 -26.09 -31.43
CA ASN A 402 39.60 -26.28 -31.98
C ASN A 402 39.78 -27.71 -32.49
N ARG A 403 39.40 -28.73 -31.72
CA ARG A 403 39.47 -30.14 -32.13
C ARG A 403 38.64 -30.44 -33.39
N TYR A 404 37.48 -29.81 -33.54
CA TYR A 404 36.67 -29.94 -34.76
C TYR A 404 37.36 -29.32 -35.97
N LYS A 405 37.98 -28.15 -35.85
CA LYS A 405 38.78 -27.50 -36.91
C LYS A 405 39.94 -28.37 -37.35
N ASP A 406 40.54 -29.11 -36.42
CA ASP A 406 41.67 -30.00 -36.68
C ASP A 406 41.19 -31.40 -37.18
N GLY A 407 39.89 -31.61 -37.35
CA GLY A 407 39.31 -32.89 -37.79
C GLY A 407 39.38 -34.03 -36.76
N LEU A 408 39.59 -33.68 -35.47
CA LEU A 408 39.82 -34.64 -34.39
C LEU A 408 38.53 -35.01 -33.61
N THR A 409 37.39 -34.41 -33.96
CA THR A 409 36.08 -34.68 -33.32
C THR A 409 34.98 -34.28 -34.28
N ASP A 410 33.74 -34.85 -34.01
CA ASP A 410 32.56 -34.53 -34.78
C ASP A 410 31.93 -33.19 -34.34
N TYR A 411 31.19 -32.54 -35.24
CA TYR A 411 30.50 -31.28 -34.95
C TYR A 411 29.49 -31.40 -33.78
N LEU A 412 28.91 -32.58 -33.56
CA LEU A 412 28.02 -32.83 -32.47
C LEU A 412 28.62 -32.47 -31.10
N ASN A 413 29.93 -32.71 -30.90
CA ASN A 413 30.64 -32.35 -29.66
C ASN A 413 30.77 -30.84 -29.48
N VAL A 414 30.98 -30.08 -30.59
CA VAL A 414 30.96 -28.60 -30.57
C VAL A 414 29.60 -28.10 -30.22
N LEU A 415 28.55 -28.63 -30.86
CA LEU A 415 27.17 -28.25 -30.64
C LEU A 415 26.73 -28.51 -29.19
N ASP A 416 27.09 -29.62 -28.58
CA ASP A 416 26.80 -29.95 -27.20
C ASP A 416 27.47 -28.97 -26.24
N ALA A 417 28.77 -28.68 -26.48
CA ALA A 417 29.52 -27.71 -25.66
C ALA A 417 28.98 -26.30 -25.79
N GLU A 418 28.58 -25.84 -26.99
CA GLU A 418 27.94 -24.53 -27.20
C GLU A 418 26.60 -24.41 -26.52
N ARG A 419 25.76 -25.46 -26.54
CA ARG A 419 24.48 -25.49 -25.86
C ARG A 419 24.65 -25.41 -24.37
N GLN A 420 25.55 -26.22 -23.79
CA GLN A 420 25.85 -26.19 -22.35
C GLN A 420 26.37 -24.80 -21.91
N GLN A 421 27.25 -24.20 -22.71
CA GLN A 421 27.76 -22.86 -22.46
C GLN A 421 26.62 -21.83 -22.48
N PHE A 422 25.75 -21.87 -23.49
CA PHE A 422 24.61 -20.95 -23.60
C PHE A 422 23.65 -21.11 -22.41
N ASP A 423 23.31 -22.34 -22.05
CA ASP A 423 22.42 -22.62 -20.93
C ASP A 423 23.01 -22.10 -19.61
N LEU A 424 24.31 -22.28 -19.38
CA LEU A 424 24.99 -21.75 -18.20
C LEU A 424 25.10 -20.22 -18.20
N GLN A 425 25.26 -19.59 -19.36
CA GLN A 425 25.22 -18.12 -19.49
C GLN A 425 23.83 -17.58 -19.11
N GLN A 426 22.77 -18.21 -19.60
CA GLN A 426 21.40 -17.82 -19.26
C GLN A 426 21.11 -18.03 -17.77
N GLN A 427 21.53 -19.17 -17.20
CA GLN A 427 21.38 -19.47 -15.77
C GLN A 427 22.18 -18.47 -14.91
N TYR A 428 23.38 -18.06 -15.34
CA TYR A 428 24.19 -17.08 -14.61
C TYR A 428 23.51 -15.72 -14.55
N VAL A 429 22.99 -15.21 -15.68
CA VAL A 429 22.24 -13.95 -15.72
C VAL A 429 20.95 -14.05 -14.87
N SER A 430 20.26 -15.18 -14.96
CA SER A 430 19.06 -15.43 -14.12
C SER A 430 19.40 -15.45 -12.62
N ALA A 431 20.52 -16.05 -12.24
CA ALA A 431 20.97 -16.08 -10.85
C ALA A 431 21.35 -14.67 -10.35
N GLN A 432 21.99 -13.83 -11.19
CA GLN A 432 22.26 -12.42 -10.86
C GLN A 432 20.96 -11.64 -10.63
N GLN A 433 19.97 -11.84 -11.49
CA GLN A 433 18.63 -11.24 -11.33
C GLN A 433 18.00 -11.64 -10.01
N ILE A 434 17.89 -12.95 -9.71
CA ILE A 434 17.26 -13.47 -8.51
C ILE A 434 18.03 -13.02 -7.25
N GLU A 435 19.37 -12.92 -7.30
CA GLU A 435 20.14 -12.36 -6.18
C GLU A 435 19.76 -10.90 -5.92
N ALA A 436 19.65 -10.07 -6.98
CA ALA A 436 19.28 -8.67 -6.87
C ALA A 436 17.83 -8.51 -6.36
N GLU A 437 16.89 -9.29 -6.89
CA GLU A 437 15.49 -9.29 -6.42
C GLU A 437 15.35 -9.78 -4.96
N SER A 438 16.15 -10.78 -4.56
CA SER A 438 16.18 -11.24 -3.16
C SER A 438 16.66 -10.14 -2.22
N LEU A 439 17.62 -9.33 -2.66
CA LEU A 439 18.08 -8.15 -1.91
C LEU A 439 16.98 -7.08 -1.80
N VAL A 440 16.26 -6.79 -2.90
CA VAL A 440 15.08 -5.89 -2.88
C VAL A 440 14.02 -6.42 -1.92
N GLY A 441 13.73 -7.73 -1.99
CA GLY A 441 12.82 -8.40 -1.06
C GLY A 441 13.23 -8.25 0.40
N LEU A 442 14.54 -8.31 0.68
CA LEU A 442 15.07 -8.10 2.03
C LEU A 442 14.89 -6.63 2.49
N TYR A 443 15.15 -5.64 1.64
CA TYR A 443 14.89 -4.23 1.96
C TYR A 443 13.40 -3.98 2.21
N LYS A 444 12.51 -4.54 1.40
CA LYS A 444 11.04 -4.50 1.60
C LYS A 444 10.66 -5.13 2.95
N ALA A 445 11.19 -6.31 3.27
CA ALA A 445 10.92 -7.00 4.52
C ALA A 445 11.41 -6.23 5.76
N LEU A 446 12.52 -5.50 5.63
CA LEU A 446 13.04 -4.61 6.67
C LEU A 446 12.28 -3.28 6.78
N GLY A 447 11.30 -3.02 5.93
CA GLY A 447 10.53 -1.77 5.92
C GLY A 447 11.32 -0.59 5.39
N GLY A 448 12.16 -0.80 4.38
CA GLY A 448 12.88 0.26 3.67
C GLY A 448 12.00 0.97 2.63
N GLY A 449 12.37 2.19 2.22
CA GLY A 449 11.70 2.91 1.12
C GLY A 449 10.69 3.98 1.54
N TRP A 450 10.56 4.29 2.83
CA TRP A 450 9.70 5.38 3.31
C TRP A 450 10.43 6.28 4.30
N GLN A 451 9.96 7.52 4.46
CA GLN A 451 10.57 8.50 5.34
C GLN A 451 9.69 8.76 6.56
N PRO A 452 10.18 8.50 7.79
CA PRO A 452 9.49 8.90 9.01
C PRO A 452 9.25 10.41 9.01
N GLY A 453 7.99 10.83 9.23
CA GLY A 453 7.65 12.26 9.30
C GLY A 453 7.31 12.94 7.99
N ALA A 454 7.11 12.20 6.89
CA ALA A 454 6.57 12.76 5.65
C ALA A 454 5.27 13.53 5.93
N THR A 455 5.25 14.81 5.52
CA THR A 455 4.15 15.73 5.82
C THR A 455 3.01 15.49 4.83
N ILE A 456 1.86 15.07 5.36
CA ILE A 456 0.63 14.96 4.56
C ILE A 456 0.04 16.36 4.40
N PRO A 457 -0.33 16.79 3.18
CA PRO A 457 -0.97 18.07 2.95
C PRO A 457 -2.21 18.26 3.85
N PRO A 458 -2.48 19.49 4.34
CA PRO A 458 -3.68 19.76 5.11
C PRO A 458 -4.93 19.57 4.24
N LEU A 459 -6.08 19.27 4.91
CA LEU A 459 -7.38 19.25 4.23
C LEU A 459 -7.63 20.58 3.50
N ARG A 460 -8.11 20.50 2.27
CA ARG A 460 -8.63 21.65 1.56
C ARG A 460 -9.93 22.08 2.25
N ALA A 461 -9.91 23.27 2.86
CA ALA A 461 -11.08 24.00 3.38
C ALA A 461 -12.02 23.19 4.31
N VAL A 462 -11.58 22.91 5.55
CA VAL A 462 -12.50 22.61 6.66
C VAL A 462 -12.49 23.77 7.61
N GLU A 463 -13.68 24.24 8.02
CA GLU A 463 -13.80 25.42 8.90
C GLU A 463 -12.97 25.26 10.19
N PRO A 464 -12.26 26.34 10.60
CA PRO A 464 -11.36 26.31 11.76
C PRO A 464 -12.02 25.87 13.07
N ALA A 465 -13.32 26.10 13.23
CA ALA A 465 -14.09 25.76 14.44
C ALA A 465 -14.19 24.25 14.69
N ALA A 466 -14.42 23.44 13.65
CA ALA A 466 -14.53 21.99 13.78
C ALA A 466 -13.15 21.34 14.09
N ILE A 467 -12.06 21.90 13.53
CA ILE A 467 -10.69 21.48 13.83
C ILE A 467 -10.32 21.85 15.29
N ALA A 468 -10.76 23.02 15.76
CA ALA A 468 -10.53 23.43 17.14
C ALA A 468 -11.29 22.55 18.14
N ALA A 469 -12.54 22.17 17.83
CA ALA A 469 -13.32 21.23 18.61
C ALA A 469 -12.68 19.83 18.67
N ALA A 470 -12.21 19.31 17.53
CA ALA A 470 -11.50 18.04 17.47
C ALA A 470 -10.21 18.06 18.32
N ARG A 471 -9.46 19.16 18.27
CA ARG A 471 -8.26 19.33 19.11
C ARG A 471 -8.58 19.43 20.60
N TYR A 472 -9.67 20.08 20.97
CA TYR A 472 -10.11 20.21 22.36
C TYR A 472 -10.54 18.86 22.93
N LEU A 473 -11.27 18.06 22.16
CA LEU A 473 -11.74 16.74 22.53
C LEU A 473 -10.62 15.69 22.61
N ASN A 474 -9.57 15.86 21.81
CA ASN A 474 -8.43 14.93 21.76
C ASN A 474 -7.33 15.24 22.82
N ARG A 475 -7.51 16.28 23.64
CA ARG A 475 -6.69 16.48 24.84
C ARG A 475 -7.11 15.45 25.86
N ALA A 476 -6.34 14.36 25.98
CA ALA A 476 -6.45 13.46 27.12
C ALA A 476 -6.41 14.30 28.43
N PRO A 477 -7.22 13.96 29.43
CA PRO A 477 -7.07 14.63 30.72
C PRO A 477 -5.64 14.36 31.20
N GLU A 478 -4.84 15.42 31.27
CA GLU A 478 -3.54 15.36 31.90
C GLU A 478 -3.79 14.99 33.39
N GLY A 479 -3.43 13.77 33.73
CA GLY A 479 -3.39 13.30 35.12
C GLY A 479 -4.44 12.24 35.50
N VAL A 480 -4.27 11.02 35.00
CA VAL A 480 -4.52 9.81 35.82
C VAL A 480 -3.38 8.85 35.48
N HIS A 481 -2.42 8.79 36.40
CA HIS A 481 -1.41 7.74 36.47
C HIS A 481 -2.02 6.41 36.95
#